data_04af77ab7af66734872f3fa26b965b4e
#
_entry.id   04af77ab7af66734872f3fa26b965b4e
#
_cell.length_a   1.000
_cell.length_b   1.000
_cell.length_c   1.000
_cell.angle_alpha   90.00
_cell.angle_beta   90.00
_cell.angle_gamma   90.00
#
_symmetry.space_group_name_H-M   'P 1'
#
loop_
_entity.id
_entity.type
_entity.pdbx_description
1 polymer ?
#
loop_
_entity_poly.entity_id
_entity_poly.type
_entity_poly.pdbx_seq_one_letter_code
_entity_poly.pdbx_strand_id
1 'polypeptide(L)'
;MWRDVGLRGAGFPADMVLALCDESLARAENLAGRLPYEKAYADAVGRLPRAIAGILADPGFQEALTWQNPGLSQILHDAGPVLVRRSKDRTRELVIASYLQRYCLKNDTIGFFGPVGWASAGHEAPGLVVTPGEQLIARRTTYFEVWAIDKVAAEIARQGRVLGWLRPRRTRSVYLDGNVLHRAHRPPVTLTDAELRVLLACDGRRTIGDVLASVGTPDARPLLTRLAGLGALRLDLEGPVDARPEQLLREQLEQIADPTARAAALEPVERMIRARDEAAASAGDAARLRQALAGLAETFEEVTGSLATRRAGQHYAGRMVVYHDSVRDVRVELGAAVTGALAAPLGLVLDSARWLVNDITDRYRMLFAELLDDQVARAGGVPVPLSRFLAEASPHLSFRPGRGLSEITESAMAELQRRWQEVLGPLESARGHEVSSEAIAARVAECFPAHPVAWSGARQHSPDIMIAAASPGEAERGNFLLVLGELHVAMNTLESRALVEQHPDPARLVAADQADHGGRRIVPIPAKDYPNVSSRGSPPSAVLGPGQVYWSAGIIEALDPDESSTVMPAAASR
;
A
#
# COMPACT_ATOMS: atom_id res chain seq x y z
N MET A 1 15.90 15.99 -7.80
CA MET A 1 15.92 14.71 -7.06
C MET A 1 16.00 15.02 -5.58
N TRP A 2 15.22 14.34 -4.73
CA TRP A 2 15.34 14.49 -3.30
C TRP A 2 16.65 13.89 -2.79
N ARG A 3 17.10 14.39 -1.64
CA ARG A 3 18.29 13.87 -0.98
C ARG A 3 18.08 12.45 -0.45
N ASP A 4 16.89 12.16 0.06
CA ASP A 4 16.55 10.88 0.65
C ASP A 4 15.93 9.97 -0.42
N VAL A 5 16.50 8.77 -0.57
CA VAL A 5 16.11 7.77 -1.56
C VAL A 5 15.71 6.50 -0.84
N GLY A 6 14.48 6.02 -1.08
CA GLY A 6 14.01 4.77 -0.51
C GLY A 6 14.79 3.58 -1.06
N LEU A 7 15.23 2.69 -0.17
CA LEU A 7 15.91 1.44 -0.52
C LEU A 7 14.99 0.25 -0.33
N ARG A 8 14.98 -0.61 -1.31
CA ARG A 8 14.35 -1.93 -1.23
C ARG A 8 15.36 -2.98 -1.65
N GLY A 9 15.32 -4.13 -1.01
CA GLY A 9 16.24 -5.21 -1.33
C GLY A 9 15.73 -6.57 -0.91
N ALA A 10 16.31 -7.63 -1.48
CA ALA A 10 16.07 -8.99 -1.02
C ALA A 10 16.56 -9.15 0.44
N GLY A 11 15.84 -9.94 1.22
CA GLY A 11 16.15 -10.17 2.64
C GLY A 11 17.30 -11.14 2.84
N PHE A 12 17.56 -11.99 1.86
CA PHE A 12 18.56 -13.06 1.93
C PHE A 12 19.58 -12.94 0.80
N PRO A 13 20.80 -13.48 0.99
CA PRO A 13 21.82 -13.50 -0.04
C PRO A 13 21.34 -14.23 -1.31
N ALA A 14 21.69 -13.69 -2.48
CA ALA A 14 21.30 -14.27 -3.77
C ALA A 14 21.91 -15.66 -4.02
N ASP A 15 23.08 -15.92 -3.46
CA ASP A 15 23.79 -17.19 -3.57
C ASP A 15 23.06 -18.36 -2.86
N MET A 16 22.18 -18.09 -1.90
CA MET A 16 21.33 -19.15 -1.32
C MET A 16 20.49 -19.88 -2.38
N VAL A 17 20.08 -19.18 -3.45
CA VAL A 17 19.34 -19.81 -4.57
C VAL A 17 20.20 -20.78 -5.34
N LEU A 18 21.51 -20.59 -5.38
CA LEU A 18 22.46 -21.47 -6.07
C LEU A 18 22.43 -22.89 -5.50
N ALA A 19 22.00 -23.08 -4.25
CA ALA A 19 21.77 -24.42 -3.69
C ALA A 19 20.73 -25.23 -4.46
N LEU A 20 19.82 -24.57 -5.20
CA LEU A 20 18.82 -25.20 -6.07
C LEU A 20 19.27 -25.29 -7.53
N CYS A 21 20.38 -24.66 -7.90
CA CYS A 21 20.92 -24.68 -9.25
C CYS A 21 21.82 -25.90 -9.44
N ASP A 22 21.84 -26.43 -10.66
CA ASP A 22 22.72 -27.53 -11.05
C ASP A 22 23.51 -27.15 -12.30
N GLU A 23 24.81 -26.99 -12.13
CA GLU A 23 25.69 -26.62 -13.25
C GLU A 23 25.70 -27.64 -14.40
N SER A 24 25.51 -28.93 -14.10
CA SER A 24 25.46 -29.95 -15.12
C SER A 24 24.24 -29.81 -16.02
N LEU A 25 23.09 -29.38 -15.45
CA LEU A 25 21.90 -29.06 -16.23
C LEU A 25 22.05 -27.74 -16.98
N ALA A 26 22.65 -26.71 -16.37
CA ALA A 26 22.89 -25.44 -17.04
C ALA A 26 23.81 -25.58 -18.27
N ARG A 27 24.71 -26.56 -18.24
CA ARG A 27 25.59 -26.94 -19.36
C ARG A 27 24.98 -27.98 -20.30
N ALA A 28 23.82 -28.54 -19.96
CA ALA A 28 23.20 -29.64 -20.71
C ALA A 28 22.76 -29.25 -22.13
N GLU A 29 22.55 -27.96 -22.40
CA GLU A 29 22.33 -27.46 -23.76
C GLU A 29 23.49 -27.78 -24.72
N ASN A 30 24.69 -28.00 -24.18
CA ASN A 30 25.88 -28.39 -24.94
C ASN A 30 26.07 -29.93 -25.00
N LEU A 31 25.18 -30.72 -24.33
CA LEU A 31 25.27 -32.16 -24.38
C LEU A 31 24.57 -32.67 -25.65
N ALA A 32 25.36 -33.27 -26.55
CA ALA A 32 24.83 -33.91 -27.75
C ALA A 32 24.00 -35.15 -27.38
N GLY A 33 22.69 -35.03 -27.36
CA GLY A 33 21.75 -36.12 -27.27
C GLY A 33 20.87 -36.17 -25.99
N ARG A 34 19.74 -36.86 -26.12
CA ARG A 34 18.69 -36.95 -25.08
C ARG A 34 19.14 -37.72 -23.83
N LEU A 35 19.87 -38.80 -23.99
CA LEU A 35 20.28 -39.69 -22.87
C LEU A 35 21.22 -39.00 -21.87
N PRO A 36 22.26 -38.24 -22.28
CA PRO A 36 23.08 -37.46 -21.34
C PRO A 36 22.29 -36.41 -20.55
N TYR A 37 21.32 -35.77 -21.20
CA TYR A 37 20.43 -34.80 -20.53
C TYR A 37 19.54 -35.48 -19.47
N GLU A 38 18.89 -36.60 -19.84
CA GLU A 38 18.03 -37.36 -18.92
C GLU A 38 18.79 -37.84 -17.68
N LYS A 39 20.05 -38.26 -17.84
CA LYS A 39 20.91 -38.65 -16.72
C LYS A 39 21.24 -37.43 -15.84
N ALA A 40 21.70 -36.35 -16.42
CA ALA A 40 22.02 -35.11 -15.69
C ALA A 40 20.78 -34.58 -14.92
N TYR A 41 19.62 -34.62 -15.55
CA TYR A 41 18.35 -34.27 -14.93
C TYR A 41 17.98 -35.18 -13.75
N ALA A 42 18.12 -36.50 -13.91
CA ALA A 42 17.84 -37.47 -12.85
C ALA A 42 18.77 -37.25 -11.64
N ASP A 43 20.05 -37.03 -11.90
CA ASP A 43 21.06 -36.75 -10.87
C ASP A 43 20.78 -35.43 -10.13
N ALA A 44 20.42 -34.38 -10.84
CA ALA A 44 20.03 -33.09 -10.24
C ALA A 44 18.78 -33.21 -9.39
N VAL A 45 17.75 -33.88 -9.90
CA VAL A 45 16.51 -34.19 -9.17
C VAL A 45 16.79 -35.01 -7.93
N GLY A 46 17.75 -35.95 -7.97
CA GLY A 46 18.18 -36.74 -6.82
C GLY A 46 18.84 -35.93 -5.71
N ARG A 47 19.52 -34.82 -6.05
CA ARG A 47 20.17 -33.92 -5.08
C ARG A 47 19.21 -32.94 -4.43
N LEU A 48 18.10 -32.61 -5.10
CA LEU A 48 17.16 -31.56 -4.67
C LEU A 48 16.61 -31.73 -3.23
N PRO A 49 16.21 -32.94 -2.78
CA PRO A 49 15.72 -33.11 -1.40
C PRO A 49 16.74 -32.71 -0.33
N ARG A 50 18.03 -32.98 -0.57
CA ARG A 50 19.09 -32.60 0.34
C ARG A 50 19.33 -31.07 0.36
N ALA A 51 19.26 -30.42 -0.80
CA ALA A 51 19.35 -28.97 -0.91
C ALA A 51 18.17 -28.29 -0.19
N ILE A 52 16.96 -28.79 -0.41
CA ILE A 52 15.75 -28.27 0.28
C ILE A 52 15.85 -28.48 1.81
N ALA A 53 16.35 -29.63 2.26
CA ALA A 53 16.54 -29.86 3.69
C ALA A 53 17.55 -28.87 4.30
N GLY A 54 18.64 -28.54 3.57
CA GLY A 54 19.59 -27.50 4.00
C GLY A 54 18.96 -26.12 4.09
N ILE A 55 18.14 -25.73 3.12
CA ILE A 55 17.39 -24.47 3.14
C ILE A 55 16.41 -24.41 4.32
N LEU A 56 15.67 -25.49 4.56
CA LEU A 56 14.73 -25.59 5.69
C LEU A 56 15.42 -25.61 7.05
N ALA A 57 16.70 -25.94 7.11
CA ALA A 57 17.49 -25.90 8.35
C ALA A 57 17.98 -24.47 8.67
N ASP A 58 17.93 -23.51 7.73
CA ASP A 58 18.30 -22.13 7.96
C ASP A 58 17.28 -21.42 8.87
N PRO A 59 17.70 -20.92 10.06
CA PRO A 59 16.77 -20.31 11.01
C PRO A 59 16.08 -19.06 10.46
N GLY A 60 16.79 -18.25 9.66
CA GLY A 60 16.26 -17.04 9.05
C GLY A 60 15.18 -17.38 8.04
N PHE A 61 15.40 -18.39 7.20
CA PHE A 61 14.40 -18.86 6.26
C PHE A 61 13.16 -19.44 6.95
N GLN A 62 13.33 -20.22 8.03
CA GLN A 62 12.22 -20.72 8.85
C GLN A 62 11.40 -19.56 9.43
N GLU A 63 12.06 -18.53 9.97
CA GLU A 63 11.37 -17.36 10.50
C GLU A 63 10.61 -16.62 9.40
N ALA A 64 11.24 -16.36 8.25
CA ALA A 64 10.62 -15.69 7.11
C ALA A 64 9.36 -16.43 6.61
N LEU A 65 9.47 -17.76 6.49
CA LEU A 65 8.35 -18.60 6.11
C LEU A 65 7.23 -18.56 7.15
N THR A 66 7.58 -18.55 8.43
CA THR A 66 6.61 -18.47 9.53
C THR A 66 5.84 -17.16 9.52
N TRP A 67 6.49 -16.03 9.30
CA TRP A 67 5.83 -14.73 9.13
C TRP A 67 4.91 -14.69 7.91
N GLN A 68 5.32 -15.30 6.82
CA GLN A 68 4.57 -15.20 5.56
C GLN A 68 3.46 -16.23 5.43
N ASN A 69 3.68 -17.43 5.94
CA ASN A 69 2.73 -18.54 5.86
C ASN A 69 2.86 -19.47 7.08
N PRO A 70 2.30 -19.07 8.23
CA PRO A 70 2.37 -19.89 9.46
C PRO A 70 1.84 -21.30 9.27
N GLY A 71 0.77 -21.46 8.48
CA GLY A 71 0.19 -22.78 8.21
C GLY A 71 1.14 -23.71 7.44
N LEU A 72 1.85 -23.19 6.42
CA LEU A 72 2.88 -23.97 5.73
C LEU A 72 4.05 -24.27 6.65
N SER A 73 4.50 -23.28 7.44
CA SER A 73 5.59 -23.47 8.42
C SER A 73 5.26 -24.59 9.41
N GLN A 74 4.01 -24.65 9.89
CA GLN A 74 3.55 -25.72 10.77
C GLN A 74 3.56 -27.08 10.07
N ILE A 75 3.01 -27.18 8.85
CA ILE A 75 3.00 -28.41 8.05
C ILE A 75 4.43 -28.93 7.82
N LEU A 76 5.39 -28.07 7.55
CA LEU A 76 6.79 -28.45 7.33
C LEU A 76 7.47 -28.89 8.63
N HIS A 77 7.15 -28.22 9.73
CA HIS A 77 7.62 -28.62 11.05
C HIS A 77 7.14 -30.03 11.43
N ASP A 78 5.85 -30.31 11.26
CA ASP A 78 5.23 -31.60 11.60
C ASP A 78 5.68 -32.72 10.68
N ALA A 79 5.96 -32.43 9.41
CA ALA A 79 6.40 -33.43 8.44
C ALA A 79 7.85 -33.87 8.65
N GLY A 80 8.66 -33.09 9.37
CA GLY A 80 10.09 -33.37 9.53
C GLY A 80 10.88 -33.26 8.21
N PRO A 81 12.17 -33.63 8.20
CA PRO A 81 12.97 -33.66 6.99
C PRO A 81 12.44 -34.72 6.01
N VAL A 82 12.03 -34.27 4.83
CA VAL A 82 11.48 -35.14 3.79
C VAL A 82 12.60 -35.99 3.19
N LEU A 83 12.65 -37.28 3.50
CA LEU A 83 13.65 -38.20 3.00
C LEU A 83 13.17 -39.01 1.77
N VAL A 84 11.87 -39.03 1.49
CA VAL A 84 11.27 -39.81 0.39
C VAL A 84 10.39 -38.91 -0.47
N ARG A 85 10.76 -38.76 -1.75
CA ARG A 85 10.09 -37.89 -2.72
C ARG A 85 8.77 -38.50 -3.23
N ARG A 86 7.66 -38.18 -2.56
CA ARG A 86 6.29 -38.48 -2.99
C ARG A 86 5.71 -37.33 -3.82
N SER A 87 4.57 -37.56 -4.46
CA SER A 87 3.91 -36.49 -5.26
C SER A 87 3.62 -35.21 -4.47
N LYS A 88 3.14 -35.35 -3.23
CA LYS A 88 2.90 -34.19 -2.33
C LYS A 88 4.18 -33.45 -1.96
N ASP A 89 5.30 -34.14 -1.90
CA ASP A 89 6.59 -33.55 -1.54
C ASP A 89 7.13 -32.67 -2.66
N ARG A 90 6.91 -33.07 -3.93
CA ARG A 90 7.27 -32.21 -5.10
C ARG A 90 6.56 -30.87 -5.08
N THR A 91 5.28 -30.83 -4.72
CA THR A 91 4.53 -29.58 -4.59
C THR A 91 5.12 -28.73 -3.47
N ARG A 92 5.49 -29.32 -2.34
CA ARG A 92 6.15 -28.61 -1.23
C ARG A 92 7.52 -28.08 -1.63
N GLU A 93 8.35 -28.88 -2.32
CA GLU A 93 9.65 -28.47 -2.85
C GLU A 93 9.51 -27.24 -3.75
N LEU A 94 8.53 -27.22 -4.66
CA LEU A 94 8.25 -26.10 -5.54
C LEU A 94 7.85 -24.83 -4.76
N VAL A 95 7.02 -24.99 -3.75
CA VAL A 95 6.61 -23.86 -2.89
C VAL A 95 7.79 -23.31 -2.10
N ILE A 96 8.64 -24.18 -1.52
CA ILE A 96 9.85 -23.78 -0.79
C ILE A 96 10.82 -23.04 -1.73
N ALA A 97 11.07 -23.60 -2.91
CA ALA A 97 11.92 -22.98 -3.92
C ALA A 97 11.39 -21.60 -4.35
N SER A 98 10.07 -21.47 -4.50
CA SER A 98 9.43 -20.20 -4.84
C SER A 98 9.58 -19.16 -3.73
N TYR A 99 9.48 -19.54 -2.46
CA TYR A 99 9.73 -18.65 -1.34
C TYR A 99 11.22 -18.26 -1.27
N LEU A 100 12.13 -19.20 -1.42
CA LEU A 100 13.56 -18.90 -1.43
C LEU A 100 13.92 -17.92 -2.56
N GLN A 101 13.46 -18.21 -3.78
CA GLN A 101 13.66 -17.33 -4.92
C GLN A 101 13.11 -15.93 -4.65
N ARG A 102 11.93 -15.84 -4.04
CA ARG A 102 11.33 -14.56 -3.67
C ARG A 102 12.17 -13.80 -2.65
N TYR A 103 12.69 -14.47 -1.63
CA TYR A 103 13.45 -13.84 -0.57
C TYR A 103 14.87 -13.43 -0.98
N CYS A 104 15.44 -14.12 -1.96
CA CYS A 104 16.81 -13.89 -2.42
C CYS A 104 16.90 -12.99 -3.66
N LEU A 105 15.91 -13.02 -4.55
CA LEU A 105 16.02 -12.39 -5.88
C LEU A 105 15.01 -11.27 -6.13
N LYS A 106 13.96 -11.14 -5.30
CA LYS A 106 12.97 -10.09 -5.46
C LYS A 106 13.17 -8.97 -4.46
N ASN A 107 13.11 -7.74 -4.95
CA ASN A 107 13.20 -6.52 -4.15
C ASN A 107 11.84 -5.88 -3.85
N ASP A 108 10.74 -6.45 -4.36
CA ASP A 108 9.37 -6.00 -4.12
C ASP A 108 8.74 -6.56 -2.84
N THR A 109 9.43 -7.47 -2.18
CA THR A 109 8.98 -8.09 -0.93
C THR A 109 9.21 -7.13 0.23
N ILE A 110 8.25 -7.03 1.14
CA ILE A 110 8.29 -6.19 2.34
C ILE A 110 8.23 -7.09 3.58
N GLY A 111 8.84 -6.65 4.66
CA GLY A 111 8.93 -7.38 5.90
C GLY A 111 10.38 -7.75 6.21
N PHE A 112 10.58 -8.69 7.12
CA PHE A 112 11.92 -9.13 7.51
C PHE A 112 12.72 -9.73 6.34
N PHE A 113 12.06 -10.38 5.40
CA PHE A 113 12.63 -10.99 4.21
C PHE A 113 12.73 -10.04 3.00
N GLY A 114 12.34 -8.79 3.20
CA GLY A 114 12.49 -7.67 2.26
C GLY A 114 12.62 -6.37 3.04
N PRO A 115 13.73 -6.20 3.80
CA PRO A 115 13.91 -5.04 4.64
C PRO A 115 14.09 -3.79 3.79
N VAL A 116 13.48 -2.70 4.26
CA VAL A 116 13.62 -1.38 3.64
C VAL A 116 14.77 -0.61 4.27
N GLY A 117 15.19 0.45 3.62
CA GLY A 117 16.19 1.38 4.13
C GLY A 117 16.07 2.73 3.43
N TRP A 118 16.96 3.63 3.77
CA TRP A 118 17.06 4.93 3.14
C TRP A 118 18.50 5.23 2.80
N ALA A 119 18.73 5.60 1.53
CA ALA A 119 20.00 6.12 1.05
C ALA A 119 19.98 7.65 1.06
N SER A 120 21.14 8.25 1.08
CA SER A 120 21.32 9.67 0.83
C SER A 120 21.95 9.90 -0.54
N ALA A 121 21.39 10.82 -1.32
CA ALA A 121 22.08 11.35 -2.50
C ALA A 121 22.99 12.51 -2.04
N GLY A 122 24.28 12.39 -2.34
CA GLY A 122 25.31 13.35 -1.96
C GLY A 122 26.31 13.56 -3.08
N HIS A 123 27.20 14.56 -2.91
CA HIS A 123 28.28 14.84 -3.86
C HIS A 123 29.66 14.50 -3.29
N GLU A 124 29.71 14.04 -2.04
CA GLU A 124 30.99 13.79 -1.35
C GLU A 124 31.63 12.47 -1.82
N ALA A 125 30.81 11.43 -2.04
CA ALA A 125 31.28 10.17 -2.55
C ALA A 125 31.43 10.19 -4.08
N PRO A 126 32.46 9.55 -4.66
CA PRO A 126 32.62 9.48 -6.13
C PRO A 126 31.56 8.57 -6.77
N GLY A 127 31.30 7.40 -6.19
CA GLY A 127 30.37 6.40 -6.72
C GLY A 127 29.30 5.98 -5.71
N LEU A 128 28.94 4.70 -5.72
CA LEU A 128 28.01 4.11 -4.76
C LEU A 128 28.79 3.58 -3.55
N VAL A 129 28.57 4.17 -2.37
CA VAL A 129 29.17 3.69 -1.12
C VAL A 129 28.11 2.91 -0.34
N VAL A 130 28.43 1.66 -0.01
CA VAL A 130 27.59 0.77 0.78
C VAL A 130 28.37 0.35 2.02
N THR A 131 27.90 0.74 3.20
CA THR A 131 28.49 0.38 4.47
C THR A 131 27.53 -0.53 5.22
N PRO A 132 27.74 -1.85 5.23
CA PRO A 132 26.94 -2.77 6.04
C PRO A 132 27.10 -2.47 7.52
N GLY A 133 26.00 -2.62 8.27
CA GLY A 133 26.04 -2.64 9.73
C GLY A 133 26.49 -4.00 10.28
N GLU A 134 26.43 -4.16 11.60
CA GLU A 134 26.82 -5.41 12.28
C GLU A 134 25.80 -6.53 12.08
N GLN A 135 24.53 -6.19 11.85
CA GLN A 135 23.42 -7.12 11.73
C GLN A 135 22.76 -7.03 10.36
N LEU A 136 22.01 -8.05 9.98
CA LEU A 136 21.19 -7.99 8.76
C LEU A 136 20.05 -6.96 8.91
N ILE A 137 19.45 -6.87 10.07
CA ILE A 137 18.28 -6.07 10.38
C ILE A 137 18.56 -5.17 11.59
N ALA A 138 18.49 -3.86 11.40
CA ALA A 138 18.68 -2.87 12.46
C ALA A 138 17.44 -2.73 13.36
N ARG A 139 16.25 -2.83 12.79
CA ARG A 139 14.98 -2.66 13.51
C ARG A 139 13.88 -3.51 12.91
N ARG A 140 13.03 -4.03 13.79
CA ARG A 140 11.82 -4.78 13.42
C ARG A 140 10.60 -4.17 14.11
N THR A 141 9.48 -4.11 13.40
CA THR A 141 8.23 -3.58 13.95
C THR A 141 7.06 -4.44 13.48
N THR A 142 6.24 -4.88 14.43
CA THR A 142 5.03 -5.65 14.16
C THR A 142 3.81 -4.75 14.31
N TYR A 143 3.00 -4.67 13.27
CA TYR A 143 1.81 -3.85 13.17
C TYR A 143 0.57 -4.71 13.06
N PHE A 144 -0.58 -4.20 13.51
CA PHE A 144 -1.86 -4.77 13.13
C PHE A 144 -2.26 -4.35 11.72
N GLU A 145 -2.91 -5.26 11.01
CA GLU A 145 -3.70 -4.87 9.85
C GLU A 145 -4.98 -4.14 10.30
N VAL A 146 -5.32 -3.05 9.63
CA VAL A 146 -6.47 -2.22 9.98
C VAL A 146 -7.76 -3.03 10.03
N TRP A 147 -7.97 -3.95 9.07
CA TRP A 147 -9.17 -4.79 9.03
C TRP A 147 -9.36 -5.63 10.29
N ALA A 148 -8.26 -6.04 10.92
CA ALA A 148 -8.33 -6.84 12.14
C ALA A 148 -8.83 -6.00 13.32
N ILE A 149 -8.31 -4.79 13.45
CA ILE A 149 -8.77 -3.85 14.49
C ILE A 149 -10.19 -3.37 14.21
N ASP A 150 -10.57 -3.15 12.95
CA ASP A 150 -11.97 -2.84 12.58
C ASP A 150 -12.94 -3.96 13.01
N LYS A 151 -12.52 -5.23 12.92
CA LYS A 151 -13.32 -6.36 13.43
C LYS A 151 -13.46 -6.35 14.95
N VAL A 152 -12.39 -6.05 15.67
CA VAL A 152 -12.41 -5.87 17.13
C VAL A 152 -13.34 -4.70 17.50
N ALA A 153 -13.21 -3.57 16.83
CA ALA A 153 -14.04 -2.39 17.01
C ALA A 153 -15.53 -2.68 16.78
N ALA A 154 -15.86 -3.40 15.71
CA ALA A 154 -17.22 -3.79 15.38
C ALA A 154 -17.82 -4.72 16.46
N GLU A 155 -17.05 -5.67 16.99
CA GLU A 155 -17.52 -6.55 18.05
C GLU A 155 -17.77 -5.79 19.37
N ILE A 156 -16.87 -4.87 19.74
CA ILE A 156 -17.05 -3.99 20.89
C ILE A 156 -18.34 -3.16 20.75
N ALA A 157 -18.56 -2.57 19.58
CA ALA A 157 -19.76 -1.78 19.31
C ALA A 157 -21.04 -2.63 19.37
N ARG A 158 -20.98 -3.91 18.94
CA ARG A 158 -22.12 -4.85 18.95
C ARG A 158 -22.57 -5.24 20.35
N GLN A 159 -21.65 -5.29 21.31
CA GLN A 159 -21.95 -5.71 22.70
C GLN A 159 -22.91 -4.76 23.44
N GLY A 160 -23.33 -3.67 22.86
CA GLY A 160 -24.38 -2.80 23.36
C GLY A 160 -24.03 -1.96 24.60
N ARG A 161 -23.01 -2.35 25.38
CA ARG A 161 -22.56 -1.63 26.58
C ARG A 161 -21.93 -0.27 26.27
N VAL A 162 -21.36 -0.14 25.08
CA VAL A 162 -20.71 1.10 24.61
C VAL A 162 -21.61 1.93 23.70
N LEU A 163 -22.74 1.39 23.25
CA LEU A 163 -23.61 2.03 22.24
C LEU A 163 -24.01 3.46 22.63
N GLY A 164 -24.33 3.71 23.88
CA GLY A 164 -24.71 5.04 24.36
C GLY A 164 -23.58 6.07 24.29
N TRP A 165 -22.32 5.61 24.23
CA TRP A 165 -21.10 6.43 24.20
C TRP A 165 -20.55 6.63 22.80
N LEU A 166 -21.05 5.87 21.80
CA LEU A 166 -20.66 6.09 20.42
C LEU A 166 -21.07 7.48 19.96
N ARG A 167 -20.27 8.07 19.08
CA ARG A 167 -20.53 9.39 18.50
C ARG A 167 -21.01 9.23 17.06
N PRO A 168 -22.34 9.27 16.84
CA PRO A 168 -22.90 9.07 15.52
C PRO A 168 -22.54 10.23 14.61
N ARG A 169 -22.10 9.90 13.41
CA ARG A 169 -21.68 10.88 12.40
C ARG A 169 -22.35 10.63 11.06
N ARG A 170 -22.63 11.69 10.35
CA ARG A 170 -23.19 11.61 9.00
C ARG A 170 -22.15 11.08 8.05
N THR A 171 -22.56 10.18 7.17
CA THR A 171 -21.70 9.71 6.08
C THR A 171 -21.50 10.83 5.05
N ARG A 172 -20.27 11.13 4.68
CA ARG A 172 -19.96 12.25 3.77
C ARG A 172 -20.35 12.02 2.32
N SER A 173 -20.51 10.76 1.91
CA SER A 173 -20.97 10.40 0.57
C SER A 173 -22.48 10.60 0.36
N VAL A 174 -23.20 11.10 1.37
CA VAL A 174 -24.62 11.42 1.25
C VAL A 174 -24.83 12.93 1.30
N TYR A 175 -25.85 13.40 0.59
CA TYR A 175 -26.29 14.79 0.72
C TYR A 175 -27.82 14.84 0.88
N LEU A 176 -28.29 15.93 1.45
CA LEU A 176 -29.71 16.22 1.65
C LEU A 176 -30.16 17.31 0.67
N ASP A 177 -31.29 17.08 0.03
CA ASP A 177 -32.05 18.08 -0.67
C ASP A 177 -33.42 18.19 0.04
N GLY A 178 -33.57 19.18 0.91
CA GLY A 178 -34.69 19.21 1.86
C GLY A 178 -34.69 17.98 2.76
N ASN A 179 -35.71 17.15 2.66
CA ASN A 179 -35.81 15.87 3.36
C ASN A 179 -35.48 14.66 2.48
N VAL A 180 -34.98 14.87 1.27
CA VAL A 180 -34.58 13.79 0.36
C VAL A 180 -33.10 13.48 0.58
N LEU A 181 -32.82 12.26 1.00
CA LEU A 181 -31.45 11.74 1.16
C LEU A 181 -30.97 11.14 -0.15
N HIS A 182 -29.93 11.72 -0.72
CA HIS A 182 -29.24 11.21 -1.91
C HIS A 182 -28.00 10.44 -1.51
N ARG A 183 -27.74 9.32 -2.22
CA ARG A 183 -26.64 8.39 -1.94
C ARG A 183 -26.00 7.98 -3.28
N ALA A 184 -24.69 7.86 -3.30
CA ALA A 184 -24.00 7.37 -4.48
C ALA A 184 -24.52 5.99 -4.91
N HIS A 185 -24.82 5.83 -6.19
CA HIS A 185 -25.27 4.57 -6.82
C HIS A 185 -26.53 3.91 -6.22
N ARG A 186 -27.36 4.67 -5.47
CA ARG A 186 -28.61 4.17 -4.90
C ARG A 186 -29.75 5.17 -5.13
N PRO A 187 -31.00 4.71 -5.23
CA PRO A 187 -32.14 5.62 -5.35
C PRO A 187 -32.23 6.58 -4.16
N PRO A 188 -32.69 7.82 -4.38
CA PRO A 188 -32.99 8.76 -3.29
C PRO A 188 -34.04 8.20 -2.35
N VAL A 189 -34.00 8.63 -1.08
CA VAL A 189 -34.96 8.22 -0.04
C VAL A 189 -35.51 9.46 0.65
N THR A 190 -36.83 9.60 0.70
CA THR A 190 -37.49 10.64 1.47
C THR A 190 -37.46 10.25 2.96
N LEU A 191 -36.87 11.10 3.77
CA LEU A 191 -36.81 10.96 5.22
C LEU A 191 -38.06 11.58 5.87
N THR A 192 -38.52 10.99 6.95
CA THR A 192 -39.48 11.62 7.82
C THR A 192 -38.82 12.77 8.60
N ASP A 193 -39.66 13.70 9.13
CA ASP A 193 -39.15 14.81 9.95
C ASP A 193 -38.36 14.33 11.18
N ALA A 194 -38.75 13.20 11.74
CA ALA A 194 -38.05 12.61 12.88
C ALA A 194 -36.67 12.06 12.46
N GLU A 195 -36.58 11.36 11.34
CA GLU A 195 -35.31 10.87 10.79
C GLU A 195 -34.38 12.03 10.41
N LEU A 196 -34.93 13.08 9.80
CA LEU A 196 -34.15 14.25 9.44
C LEU A 196 -33.58 14.95 10.69
N ARG A 197 -34.40 15.14 11.75
CA ARG A 197 -33.90 15.72 13.02
C ARG A 197 -32.80 14.88 13.64
N VAL A 198 -32.96 13.56 13.68
CA VAL A 198 -31.93 12.64 14.19
C VAL A 198 -30.65 12.74 13.34
N LEU A 199 -30.77 12.71 12.01
CA LEU A 199 -29.64 12.79 11.10
C LEU A 199 -28.87 14.10 11.27
N LEU A 200 -29.57 15.24 11.38
CA LEU A 200 -28.95 16.55 11.59
C LEU A 200 -28.33 16.70 12.98
N ALA A 201 -28.83 15.97 13.98
CA ALA A 201 -28.24 15.95 15.31
C ALA A 201 -26.94 15.14 15.40
N CYS A 202 -26.66 14.26 14.44
CA CYS A 202 -25.48 13.40 14.41
C CYS A 202 -24.30 14.14 13.77
N ASP A 203 -23.50 14.83 14.60
CA ASP A 203 -22.38 15.69 14.19
C ASP A 203 -21.00 15.06 14.42
N GLY A 204 -20.95 13.84 14.96
CA GLY A 204 -19.71 13.16 15.32
C GLY A 204 -19.08 13.61 16.64
N ARG A 205 -19.68 14.63 17.30
CA ARG A 205 -19.19 15.18 18.58
C ARG A 205 -20.02 14.70 19.77
N ARG A 206 -21.33 14.72 19.61
CA ARG A 206 -22.29 14.26 20.63
C ARG A 206 -22.37 12.76 20.68
N THR A 207 -22.49 12.22 21.89
CA THR A 207 -22.75 10.78 22.06
C THR A 207 -24.17 10.42 21.61
N ILE A 208 -24.42 9.15 21.34
CA ILE A 208 -25.80 8.67 21.08
C ILE A 208 -26.72 9.06 22.22
N GLY A 209 -26.24 8.97 23.48
CA GLY A 209 -27.03 9.40 24.65
C GLY A 209 -27.45 10.87 24.55
N ASP A 210 -26.52 11.76 24.20
CA ASP A 210 -26.79 13.21 24.04
C ASP A 210 -27.72 13.49 22.86
N VAL A 211 -27.53 12.80 21.73
CA VAL A 211 -28.41 12.92 20.56
C VAL A 211 -29.85 12.51 20.92
N LEU A 212 -30.03 11.36 21.57
CA LEU A 212 -31.34 10.87 21.99
C LEU A 212 -32.03 11.85 22.94
N ALA A 213 -31.27 12.44 23.87
CA ALA A 213 -31.81 13.45 24.80
C ALA A 213 -32.19 14.75 24.07
N SER A 214 -31.45 15.17 23.05
CA SER A 214 -31.65 16.45 22.34
C SER A 214 -32.80 16.44 21.34
N VAL A 215 -33.13 15.30 20.75
CA VAL A 215 -34.10 15.21 19.64
C VAL A 215 -35.56 15.18 20.14
N GLY A 216 -35.80 14.86 21.43
CA GLY A 216 -37.15 14.85 22.03
C GLY A 216 -38.11 13.84 21.38
N THR A 217 -37.61 12.85 20.66
CA THR A 217 -38.39 11.82 19.99
C THR A 217 -38.40 10.57 20.86
N PRO A 218 -39.55 10.10 21.34
CA PRO A 218 -39.62 8.83 22.04
C PRO A 218 -39.05 7.73 21.14
N ASP A 219 -38.07 6.98 21.65
CA ASP A 219 -37.46 5.85 20.97
C ASP A 219 -36.78 6.19 19.63
N ALA A 220 -35.83 7.17 19.64
CA ALA A 220 -35.05 7.51 18.45
C ALA A 220 -33.99 6.45 18.07
N ARG A 221 -33.79 5.37 18.86
CA ARG A 221 -32.85 4.28 18.56
C ARG A 221 -33.15 3.54 17.25
N PRO A 222 -34.41 3.13 16.97
CA PRO A 222 -34.77 2.54 15.68
C PRO A 222 -34.46 3.46 14.50
N LEU A 223 -34.59 4.79 14.69
CA LEU A 223 -34.29 5.76 13.66
C LEU A 223 -32.76 5.81 13.36
N LEU A 224 -31.93 5.77 14.41
CA LEU A 224 -30.47 5.66 14.23
C LEU A 224 -30.09 4.38 13.47
N THR A 225 -30.64 3.24 13.85
CA THR A 225 -30.42 1.95 13.19
C THR A 225 -30.85 1.98 11.72
N ARG A 226 -32.03 2.55 11.44
CA ARG A 226 -32.53 2.71 10.08
C ARG A 226 -31.63 3.63 9.25
N LEU A 227 -31.23 4.79 9.77
CA LEU A 227 -30.33 5.72 9.10
C LEU A 227 -28.95 5.11 8.85
N ALA A 228 -28.44 4.31 9.77
CA ALA A 228 -27.21 3.54 9.58
C ALA A 228 -27.39 2.47 8.48
N GLY A 229 -28.50 1.73 8.49
CA GLY A 229 -28.86 0.77 7.45
C GLY A 229 -29.03 1.40 6.06
N LEU A 230 -29.46 2.66 6.01
CA LEU A 230 -29.46 3.46 4.78
C LEU A 230 -28.06 3.91 4.35
N GLY A 231 -27.03 3.77 5.19
CA GLY A 231 -25.69 4.30 4.95
C GLY A 231 -25.61 5.82 5.13
N ALA A 232 -26.59 6.44 5.81
CA ALA A 232 -26.60 7.87 6.09
C ALA A 232 -25.82 8.24 7.35
N LEU A 233 -25.69 7.29 8.27
CA LEU A 233 -24.96 7.42 9.54
C LEU A 233 -23.94 6.31 9.72
N ARG A 234 -22.85 6.65 10.39
CA ARG A 234 -21.91 5.71 10.97
C ARG A 234 -22.10 5.68 12.48
N LEU A 235 -22.26 4.46 13.01
CA LEU A 235 -22.47 4.17 14.44
C LEU A 235 -21.37 3.22 14.96
N ASP A 236 -20.18 3.34 14.42
CA ASP A 236 -19.06 2.43 14.65
C ASP A 236 -17.88 3.15 15.32
N LEU A 237 -16.95 2.34 15.78
CA LEU A 237 -15.65 2.75 16.31
C LEU A 237 -14.55 2.68 15.25
N GLU A 238 -14.92 2.50 13.99
CA GLU A 238 -13.97 2.37 12.90
C GLU A 238 -13.13 3.64 12.73
N GLY A 239 -11.82 3.48 12.71
CA GLY A 239 -10.87 4.56 12.51
C GLY A 239 -10.37 4.66 11.06
N PRO A 240 -9.56 5.66 10.72
CA PRO A 240 -8.86 5.75 9.44
C PRO A 240 -7.83 4.61 9.29
N VAL A 241 -7.27 4.49 8.08
CA VAL A 241 -6.13 3.60 7.86
C VAL A 241 -4.90 4.24 8.49
N ASP A 242 -4.38 3.63 9.53
CA ASP A 242 -3.23 4.10 10.30
C ASP A 242 -2.20 2.98 10.54
N ALA A 243 -0.98 3.35 10.93
CA ALA A 243 0.05 2.39 11.34
C ALA A 243 -0.28 1.74 12.68
N ARG A 244 -1.01 2.45 13.54
CA ARG A 244 -1.37 2.04 14.89
C ARG A 244 -2.89 2.12 15.12
N PRO A 245 -3.69 1.37 14.35
CA PRO A 245 -5.15 1.44 14.44
C PRO A 245 -5.65 1.05 15.84
N GLU A 246 -4.92 0.20 16.56
CA GLU A 246 -5.23 -0.18 17.94
C GLU A 246 -5.11 1.00 18.92
N GLN A 247 -4.19 1.94 18.67
CA GLN A 247 -4.05 3.13 19.53
C GLN A 247 -5.22 4.09 19.31
N LEU A 248 -5.60 4.31 18.06
CA LEU A 248 -6.76 5.14 17.72
C LEU A 248 -8.05 4.57 18.32
N LEU A 249 -8.25 3.26 18.25
CA LEU A 249 -9.39 2.61 18.88
C LEU A 249 -9.34 2.77 20.39
N ARG A 250 -8.20 2.55 21.01
CA ARG A 250 -7.99 2.72 22.45
C ARG A 250 -8.33 4.13 22.91
N GLU A 251 -7.81 5.16 22.22
CA GLU A 251 -8.11 6.57 22.50
C GLU A 251 -9.60 6.89 22.44
N GLN A 252 -10.31 6.33 21.46
CA GLN A 252 -11.78 6.47 21.40
C GLN A 252 -12.48 5.81 22.59
N LEU A 253 -12.05 4.62 23.00
CA LEU A 253 -12.63 3.88 24.12
C LEU A 253 -12.32 4.53 25.48
N GLU A 254 -11.16 5.16 25.62
CA GLU A 254 -10.77 5.90 26.83
C GLU A 254 -11.69 7.11 27.11
N GLN A 255 -12.40 7.62 26.10
CA GLN A 255 -13.36 8.70 26.25
C GLN A 255 -14.72 8.26 26.85
N ILE A 256 -14.93 6.96 27.04
CA ILE A 256 -16.13 6.44 27.71
C ILE A 256 -16.08 6.87 29.18
N ALA A 257 -17.06 7.66 29.62
CA ALA A 257 -17.06 8.23 30.98
C ALA A 257 -17.31 7.17 32.07
N ASP A 258 -18.15 6.16 31.80
CA ASP A 258 -18.40 5.07 32.73
C ASP A 258 -17.18 4.15 32.87
N PRO A 259 -16.58 4.04 34.08
CA PRO A 259 -15.35 3.24 34.25
C PRO A 259 -15.56 1.75 33.97
N THR A 260 -16.72 1.21 34.26
CA THR A 260 -17.03 -0.21 34.07
C THR A 260 -17.19 -0.53 32.58
N ALA A 261 -17.95 0.29 31.86
CA ALA A 261 -18.12 0.15 30.42
C ALA A 261 -16.77 0.36 29.69
N ARG A 262 -15.99 1.35 30.11
CA ARG A 262 -14.65 1.64 29.56
C ARG A 262 -13.69 0.45 29.75
N ALA A 263 -13.60 -0.10 30.96
CA ALA A 263 -12.73 -1.25 31.24
C ALA A 263 -13.14 -2.47 30.41
N ALA A 264 -14.44 -2.74 30.30
CA ALA A 264 -14.96 -3.85 29.50
C ALA A 264 -14.72 -3.65 27.99
N ALA A 265 -14.72 -2.42 27.49
CA ALA A 265 -14.43 -2.10 26.10
C ALA A 265 -12.93 -2.17 25.76
N LEU A 266 -12.08 -1.80 26.69
CA LEU A 266 -10.61 -1.83 26.50
C LEU A 266 -10.04 -3.25 26.59
N GLU A 267 -10.65 -4.14 27.37
CA GLU A 267 -10.12 -5.50 27.61
C GLU A 267 -9.82 -6.27 26.32
N PRO A 268 -10.70 -6.35 25.31
CA PRO A 268 -10.41 -7.04 24.05
C PRO A 268 -9.22 -6.44 23.29
N VAL A 269 -9.10 -5.11 23.29
CA VAL A 269 -8.00 -4.40 22.63
C VAL A 269 -6.66 -4.71 23.31
N GLU A 270 -6.65 -4.68 24.64
CA GLU A 270 -5.43 -4.99 25.42
C GLU A 270 -5.01 -6.45 25.29
N ARG A 271 -5.95 -7.39 25.15
CA ARG A 271 -5.66 -8.80 24.83
C ARG A 271 -4.94 -8.91 23.48
N MET A 272 -5.47 -8.25 22.47
CA MET A 272 -4.88 -8.23 21.13
C MET A 272 -3.47 -7.63 21.15
N ILE A 273 -3.27 -6.50 21.84
CA ILE A 273 -1.97 -5.84 21.97
C ILE A 273 -0.96 -6.80 22.61
N ARG A 274 -1.30 -7.44 23.73
CA ARG A 274 -0.40 -8.42 24.39
C ARG A 274 -0.02 -9.58 23.46
N ALA A 275 -0.98 -10.13 22.73
CA ALA A 275 -0.72 -11.24 21.80
C ALA A 275 0.18 -10.81 20.61
N ARG A 276 -0.01 -9.59 20.08
CA ARG A 276 0.88 -9.01 19.07
C ARG A 276 2.30 -8.81 19.61
N ASP A 277 2.44 -8.30 20.83
CA ASP A 277 3.74 -8.02 21.45
C ASP A 277 4.51 -9.32 21.75
N GLU A 278 3.81 -10.39 22.09
CA GLU A 278 4.40 -11.72 22.23
C GLU A 278 4.92 -12.25 20.89
N ALA A 279 4.14 -12.10 19.80
CA ALA A 279 4.62 -12.44 18.47
C ALA A 279 5.83 -11.59 18.05
N ALA A 280 5.84 -10.29 18.35
CA ALA A 280 6.98 -9.42 18.09
C ALA A 280 8.23 -9.84 18.88
N ALA A 281 8.08 -10.18 20.15
CA ALA A 281 9.17 -10.65 21.02
C ALA A 281 9.72 -12.04 20.66
N SER A 282 8.99 -12.77 19.81
CA SER A 282 9.39 -14.11 19.33
C SER A 282 10.22 -14.06 18.05
N ALA A 283 10.54 -12.87 17.53
CA ALA A 283 11.39 -12.70 16.35
C ALA A 283 12.79 -13.30 16.60
N GLY A 284 13.30 -14.01 15.61
CA GLY A 284 14.57 -14.77 15.71
C GLY A 284 14.41 -16.24 16.13
N ASP A 285 13.25 -16.63 16.65
CA ASP A 285 12.93 -18.02 17.00
C ASP A 285 11.65 -18.47 16.28
N ALA A 286 11.81 -19.21 15.20
CA ALA A 286 10.68 -19.65 14.37
C ALA A 286 9.69 -20.57 15.10
N ALA A 287 10.13 -21.34 16.08
CA ALA A 287 9.26 -22.23 16.86
C ALA A 287 8.38 -21.42 17.82
N ARG A 288 8.99 -20.51 18.58
CA ARG A 288 8.30 -19.61 19.47
C ARG A 288 7.37 -18.66 18.70
N LEU A 289 7.81 -18.17 17.55
CA LEU A 289 7.01 -17.33 16.67
C LEU A 289 5.76 -18.04 16.14
N ARG A 290 5.87 -19.33 15.74
CA ARG A 290 4.68 -20.12 15.33
C ARG A 290 3.64 -20.20 16.45
N GLN A 291 4.10 -20.49 17.68
CA GLN A 291 3.20 -20.57 18.84
C GLN A 291 2.55 -19.22 19.13
N ALA A 292 3.33 -18.14 19.12
CA ALA A 292 2.82 -16.79 19.38
C ALA A 292 1.82 -16.33 18.30
N LEU A 293 2.07 -16.63 17.02
CA LEU A 293 1.12 -16.31 15.94
C LEU A 293 -0.15 -17.17 16.01
N ALA A 294 -0.05 -18.42 16.45
CA ALA A 294 -1.23 -19.26 16.70
C ALA A 294 -2.06 -18.71 17.87
N GLY A 295 -1.42 -18.36 18.99
CA GLY A 295 -2.10 -17.74 20.14
C GLY A 295 -2.73 -16.37 19.80
N LEU A 296 -2.10 -15.58 18.93
CA LEU A 296 -2.68 -14.34 18.41
C LEU A 296 -3.93 -14.63 17.56
N ALA A 297 -3.88 -15.65 16.72
CA ALA A 297 -5.03 -16.04 15.90
C ALA A 297 -6.19 -16.54 16.78
N GLU A 298 -5.93 -17.38 17.77
CA GLU A 298 -6.94 -17.84 18.75
C GLU A 298 -7.55 -16.66 19.51
N THR A 299 -6.71 -15.74 20.01
CA THR A 299 -7.18 -14.53 20.71
C THR A 299 -8.09 -13.68 19.82
N PHE A 300 -7.71 -13.50 18.55
CA PHE A 300 -8.53 -12.75 17.58
C PHE A 300 -9.88 -13.45 17.33
N GLU A 301 -9.88 -14.76 17.14
CA GLU A 301 -11.10 -15.55 16.91
C GLU A 301 -12.03 -15.55 18.12
N GLU A 302 -11.48 -15.63 19.32
CA GLU A 302 -12.25 -15.49 20.58
C GLU A 302 -12.87 -14.11 20.73
N VAL A 303 -12.10 -13.06 20.44
CA VAL A 303 -12.56 -11.67 20.58
C VAL A 303 -13.60 -11.31 19.53
N THR A 304 -13.44 -11.77 18.28
CA THR A 304 -14.26 -11.28 17.16
C THR A 304 -15.26 -12.29 16.60
N GLY A 305 -15.14 -13.56 16.97
CA GLY A 305 -15.91 -14.64 16.34
C GLY A 305 -15.61 -14.84 14.84
N SER A 306 -14.52 -14.26 14.35
CA SER A 306 -14.13 -14.27 12.93
C SER A 306 -12.80 -14.97 12.73
N LEU A 307 -12.59 -15.59 11.56
CA LEU A 307 -11.31 -16.21 11.24
C LEU A 307 -10.17 -15.17 11.24
N ALA A 308 -9.00 -15.57 11.77
CA ALA A 308 -7.80 -14.73 11.84
C ALA A 308 -7.11 -14.51 10.47
N THR A 309 -7.73 -14.94 9.39
CA THR A 309 -7.24 -14.75 8.03
C THR A 309 -8.39 -14.33 7.11
N ARG A 310 -8.08 -13.49 6.11
CA ARG A 310 -9.03 -13.12 5.06
C ARG A 310 -8.47 -13.38 3.67
N ARG A 311 -9.34 -13.44 2.66
CA ARG A 311 -8.97 -13.53 1.23
C ARG A 311 -7.96 -14.65 0.93
N ALA A 312 -8.23 -15.87 1.40
CA ALA A 312 -7.41 -17.04 1.12
C ALA A 312 -7.21 -17.23 -0.40
N GLY A 313 -5.96 -17.40 -0.83
CA GLY A 313 -5.59 -17.53 -2.25
C GLY A 313 -5.38 -16.23 -3.02
N GLN A 314 -5.62 -15.06 -2.41
CA GLN A 314 -5.33 -13.74 -3.00
C GLN A 314 -4.02 -13.17 -2.43
N HIS A 315 -3.70 -11.90 -2.77
CA HIS A 315 -2.44 -11.24 -2.37
C HIS A 315 -2.09 -11.41 -0.89
N TYR A 316 -0.79 -11.52 -0.59
CA TYR A 316 -0.27 -11.66 0.77
C TYR A 316 -0.56 -10.45 1.67
N ALA A 317 -0.55 -9.25 1.07
CA ALA A 317 -0.79 -8.03 1.81
C ALA A 317 -2.21 -8.02 2.38
N GLY A 318 -2.32 -7.74 3.69
CA GLY A 318 -3.59 -7.64 4.38
C GLY A 318 -4.29 -8.97 4.67
N ARG A 319 -3.64 -10.12 4.50
CA ARG A 319 -4.24 -11.44 4.75
C ARG A 319 -4.28 -11.81 6.23
N MET A 320 -3.20 -11.58 6.94
CA MET A 320 -3.02 -11.93 8.36
C MET A 320 -3.52 -10.81 9.27
N VAL A 321 -3.72 -11.11 10.55
CA VAL A 321 -4.09 -10.14 11.59
C VAL A 321 -3.00 -9.10 11.80
N VAL A 322 -1.74 -9.51 11.69
CA VAL A 322 -0.55 -8.68 11.84
C VAL A 322 0.36 -8.78 10.64
N TYR A 323 1.19 -7.78 10.47
CA TYR A 323 2.32 -7.79 9.53
C TYR A 323 3.59 -7.26 10.20
N HIS A 324 4.73 -7.56 9.60
CA HIS A 324 6.04 -7.27 10.14
C HIS A 324 6.86 -6.50 9.12
N ASP A 325 7.37 -5.34 9.52
CA ASP A 325 8.28 -4.53 8.71
C ASP A 325 9.63 -4.43 9.39
N SER A 326 10.67 -4.31 8.59
CA SER A 326 12.04 -4.24 9.09
C SER A 326 12.90 -3.27 8.31
N VAL A 327 13.91 -2.76 8.99
CA VAL A 327 14.92 -1.84 8.45
C VAL A 327 16.22 -2.60 8.28
N ARG A 328 16.81 -2.51 7.08
CA ARG A 328 18.14 -3.06 6.80
C ARG A 328 19.19 -2.31 7.61
N ASP A 329 20.12 -3.05 8.20
CA ASP A 329 21.29 -2.47 8.85
C ASP A 329 22.37 -2.15 7.81
N VAL A 330 22.18 -1.02 7.12
CA VAL A 330 23.06 -0.55 6.05
C VAL A 330 22.99 0.97 5.95
N ARG A 331 24.12 1.59 5.65
CA ARG A 331 24.19 2.98 5.20
C ARG A 331 24.58 2.99 3.73
N VAL A 332 23.83 3.73 2.92
CA VAL A 332 24.09 3.85 1.47
C VAL A 332 24.15 5.32 1.09
N GLU A 333 25.17 5.67 0.33
CA GLU A 333 25.34 6.99 -0.27
C GLU A 333 25.46 6.86 -1.78
N LEU A 334 24.59 7.59 -2.49
CA LEU A 334 24.61 7.71 -3.94
C LEU A 334 25.47 8.93 -4.31
N GLY A 335 26.69 8.69 -4.73
CA GLY A 335 27.63 9.74 -5.06
C GLY A 335 27.42 10.37 -6.45
N ALA A 336 28.34 11.27 -6.80
CA ALA A 336 28.27 12.07 -8.02
C ALA A 336 28.24 11.24 -9.32
N ALA A 337 28.96 10.10 -9.37
CA ALA A 337 28.94 9.24 -10.55
C ALA A 337 27.55 8.61 -10.79
N VAL A 338 26.84 8.19 -9.72
CA VAL A 338 25.49 7.61 -9.84
C VAL A 338 24.50 8.67 -10.30
N THR A 339 24.48 9.82 -9.63
CA THR A 339 23.54 10.91 -9.96
C THR A 339 23.83 11.50 -11.35
N GLY A 340 25.10 11.61 -11.75
CA GLY A 340 25.52 12.07 -13.07
C GLY A 340 25.13 11.10 -14.18
N ALA A 341 25.33 9.79 -13.98
CA ALA A 341 24.95 8.77 -14.96
C ALA A 341 23.42 8.69 -15.16
N LEU A 342 22.64 8.96 -14.11
CA LEU A 342 21.17 9.01 -14.19
C LEU A 342 20.64 10.28 -14.86
N ALA A 343 21.32 11.41 -14.74
CA ALA A 343 20.77 12.72 -15.05
C ALA A 343 20.20 12.83 -16.48
N ALA A 344 20.99 12.47 -17.50
CA ALA A 344 20.56 12.59 -18.89
C ALA A 344 19.50 11.54 -19.28
N PRO A 345 19.73 10.21 -19.15
CA PRO A 345 18.75 9.23 -19.61
C PRO A 345 17.44 9.27 -18.82
N LEU A 346 17.52 9.41 -17.50
CA LEU A 346 16.31 9.51 -16.66
C LEU A 346 15.57 10.81 -16.95
N GLY A 347 16.25 11.92 -17.21
CA GLY A 347 15.64 13.19 -17.60
C GLY A 347 14.72 13.05 -18.80
N LEU A 348 15.17 12.38 -19.85
CA LEU A 348 14.38 12.13 -21.07
C LEU A 348 13.15 11.26 -20.80
N VAL A 349 13.30 10.22 -19.98
CA VAL A 349 12.17 9.38 -19.60
C VAL A 349 11.17 10.17 -18.74
N LEU A 350 11.64 11.01 -17.82
CA LEU A 350 10.77 11.84 -16.98
C LEU A 350 10.01 12.90 -17.79
N ASP A 351 10.57 13.41 -18.88
CA ASP A 351 9.86 14.34 -19.78
C ASP A 351 8.65 13.66 -20.43
N SER A 352 8.82 12.41 -20.88
CA SER A 352 7.69 11.63 -21.40
C SER A 352 6.65 11.29 -20.32
N ALA A 353 7.09 11.03 -19.08
CA ALA A 353 6.19 10.78 -17.96
C ALA A 353 5.35 12.02 -17.59
N ARG A 354 5.99 13.20 -17.57
CA ARG A 354 5.30 14.49 -17.34
C ARG A 354 4.28 14.76 -18.44
N TRP A 355 4.67 14.55 -19.70
CA TRP A 355 3.75 14.67 -20.82
C TRP A 355 2.55 13.74 -20.67
N LEU A 356 2.77 12.45 -20.37
CA LEU A 356 1.69 11.47 -20.19
C LEU A 356 0.71 11.89 -19.10
N VAL A 357 1.22 12.31 -17.94
CA VAL A 357 0.36 12.75 -16.83
C VAL A 357 -0.46 13.98 -17.21
N ASN A 358 0.13 14.93 -17.93
CA ASN A 358 -0.59 16.11 -18.40
C ASN A 358 -1.65 15.74 -19.45
N ASP A 359 -1.34 14.90 -20.43
CA ASP A 359 -2.27 14.45 -21.46
C ASP A 359 -3.49 13.74 -20.85
N ILE A 360 -3.26 12.79 -19.93
CA ILE A 360 -4.34 12.12 -19.19
C ILE A 360 -5.16 13.13 -18.40
N THR A 361 -4.51 14.05 -17.71
CA THR A 361 -5.19 15.07 -16.89
C THR A 361 -6.06 15.98 -17.73
N ASP A 362 -5.59 16.44 -18.87
CA ASP A 362 -6.35 17.35 -19.74
C ASP A 362 -7.57 16.65 -20.35
N ARG A 363 -7.44 15.38 -20.72
CA ARG A 363 -8.57 14.56 -21.19
C ARG A 363 -9.64 14.38 -20.09
N TYR A 364 -9.22 14.08 -18.88
CA TYR A 364 -10.15 13.98 -17.74
C TYR A 364 -10.77 15.33 -17.37
N ARG A 365 -10.01 16.42 -17.46
CA ARG A 365 -10.56 17.78 -17.23
C ARG A 365 -11.67 18.12 -18.20
N MET A 366 -11.50 17.82 -19.49
CA MET A 366 -12.55 18.05 -20.49
C MET A 366 -13.80 17.24 -20.15
N LEU A 367 -13.65 15.93 -19.92
CA LEU A 367 -14.78 15.07 -19.56
C LEU A 367 -15.48 15.56 -18.27
N PHE A 368 -14.72 15.91 -17.25
CA PHE A 368 -15.30 16.33 -15.97
C PHE A 368 -15.92 17.71 -16.02
N ALA A 369 -15.41 18.62 -16.86
CA ALA A 369 -16.04 19.89 -17.11
C ALA A 369 -17.41 19.69 -17.79
N GLU A 370 -17.50 18.87 -18.82
CA GLU A 370 -18.77 18.52 -19.48
C GLU A 370 -19.78 17.90 -18.50
N LEU A 371 -19.35 16.92 -17.69
CA LEU A 371 -20.22 16.30 -16.68
C LEU A 371 -20.72 17.31 -15.64
N LEU A 372 -19.84 18.23 -15.20
CA LEU A 372 -20.20 19.25 -14.24
C LEU A 372 -21.18 20.27 -14.85
N ASP A 373 -20.93 20.74 -16.07
CA ASP A 373 -21.78 21.70 -16.76
C ASP A 373 -23.19 21.13 -16.97
N ASP A 374 -23.29 19.86 -17.35
CA ASP A 374 -24.56 19.14 -17.47
C ASP A 374 -25.30 19.03 -16.13
N GLN A 375 -24.58 18.78 -15.04
CA GLN A 375 -25.18 18.72 -13.70
C GLN A 375 -25.63 20.09 -13.22
N VAL A 376 -24.85 21.13 -13.46
CA VAL A 376 -25.22 22.52 -13.12
C VAL A 376 -26.45 22.96 -13.90
N ALA A 377 -26.51 22.66 -15.20
CA ALA A 377 -27.68 22.94 -16.02
C ALA A 377 -28.94 22.23 -15.50
N ARG A 378 -28.83 20.94 -15.16
CA ARG A 378 -29.94 20.16 -14.56
C ARG A 378 -30.35 20.67 -13.17
N ALA A 379 -29.42 21.26 -12.43
CA ALA A 379 -29.68 21.78 -11.09
C ALA A 379 -30.30 23.21 -11.09
N GLY A 380 -30.46 23.84 -12.25
CA GLY A 380 -31.10 25.15 -12.36
C GLY A 380 -30.38 26.27 -11.58
N GLY A 381 -29.05 26.20 -11.46
CA GLY A 381 -28.23 27.20 -10.74
C GLY A 381 -28.02 26.91 -9.26
N VAL A 382 -28.54 25.80 -8.73
CA VAL A 382 -28.22 25.32 -7.38
C VAL A 382 -26.83 24.67 -7.37
N PRO A 383 -25.99 24.90 -6.34
CA PRO A 383 -24.69 24.25 -6.25
C PRO A 383 -24.79 22.73 -6.32
N VAL A 384 -23.96 22.12 -7.15
CA VAL A 384 -23.89 20.65 -7.29
C VAL A 384 -23.03 20.08 -6.16
N PRO A 385 -23.58 19.21 -5.31
CA PRO A 385 -22.80 18.55 -4.28
C PRO A 385 -21.69 17.68 -4.87
N LEU A 386 -20.48 17.71 -4.30
CA LEU A 386 -19.34 16.91 -4.75
C LEU A 386 -19.70 15.41 -4.83
N SER A 387 -20.48 14.88 -3.87
CA SER A 387 -20.92 13.49 -3.86
C SER A 387 -21.77 13.11 -5.09
N ARG A 388 -22.59 14.05 -5.60
CA ARG A 388 -23.36 13.84 -6.82
C ARG A 388 -22.45 13.85 -8.05
N PHE A 389 -21.54 14.81 -8.13
CA PHE A 389 -20.55 14.85 -9.20
C PHE A 389 -19.72 13.57 -9.24
N LEU A 390 -19.18 13.12 -8.10
CA LEU A 390 -18.38 11.91 -7.99
C LEU A 390 -19.14 10.64 -8.36
N ALA A 391 -20.45 10.58 -8.11
CA ALA A 391 -21.26 9.44 -8.51
C ALA A 391 -21.30 9.25 -10.04
N GLU A 392 -21.32 10.35 -10.79
CA GLU A 392 -21.28 10.32 -12.28
C GLU A 392 -19.84 10.22 -12.80
N ALA A 393 -18.84 10.82 -12.14
CA ALA A 393 -17.45 10.79 -12.54
C ALA A 393 -16.73 9.46 -12.24
N SER A 394 -17.08 8.80 -11.15
CA SER A 394 -16.42 7.55 -10.69
C SER A 394 -16.36 6.42 -11.72
N PRO A 395 -17.41 6.17 -12.55
CA PRO A 395 -17.33 5.15 -13.59
C PRO A 395 -16.22 5.36 -14.62
N HIS A 396 -15.80 6.61 -14.83
CA HIS A 396 -14.73 6.99 -15.77
C HIS A 396 -13.33 6.89 -15.13
N LEU A 397 -13.22 7.01 -13.81
CA LEU A 397 -11.97 6.88 -13.06
C LEU A 397 -11.63 5.42 -12.73
N SER A 398 -12.63 4.53 -12.75
CA SER A 398 -12.49 3.22 -12.13
C SER A 398 -11.57 2.29 -12.89
N PHE A 399 -10.49 1.91 -12.27
CA PHE A 399 -9.85 0.62 -12.50
C PHE A 399 -10.81 -0.47 -12.00
N ARG A 400 -11.56 -1.07 -12.88
CA ARG A 400 -12.44 -2.19 -12.53
C ARG A 400 -11.69 -3.49 -12.74
N PRO A 401 -11.58 -4.36 -11.71
CA PRO A 401 -11.03 -5.68 -11.89
C PRO A 401 -11.70 -6.39 -13.07
N GLY A 402 -10.91 -6.84 -14.07
CA GLY A 402 -11.39 -7.51 -15.26
C GLY A 402 -11.82 -6.61 -16.43
N ARG A 403 -11.77 -5.28 -16.31
CA ARG A 403 -12.07 -4.35 -17.42
C ARG A 403 -10.87 -3.57 -17.98
N GLY A 404 -9.67 -3.75 -17.38
CA GLY A 404 -8.49 -3.02 -17.82
C GLY A 404 -8.49 -1.54 -17.43
N LEU A 405 -7.70 -0.76 -18.15
CA LEU A 405 -7.61 0.70 -17.99
C LEU A 405 -8.86 1.38 -18.60
N SER A 406 -9.10 2.63 -18.24
CA SER A 406 -10.13 3.44 -18.90
C SER A 406 -9.73 3.72 -20.37
N GLU A 407 -10.70 3.96 -21.24
CA GLU A 407 -10.45 4.31 -22.65
C GLU A 407 -9.53 5.54 -22.78
N ILE A 408 -9.68 6.51 -21.88
CA ILE A 408 -8.82 7.69 -21.82
C ILE A 408 -7.37 7.28 -21.56
N THR A 409 -7.14 6.42 -20.58
CA THR A 409 -5.79 5.97 -20.22
C THR A 409 -5.20 5.08 -21.31
N GLU A 410 -5.99 4.16 -21.89
CA GLU A 410 -5.53 3.31 -23.00
C GLU A 410 -5.13 4.15 -24.23
N SER A 411 -5.93 5.16 -24.57
CA SER A 411 -5.61 6.06 -25.68
C SER A 411 -4.34 6.89 -25.42
N ALA A 412 -4.16 7.40 -24.19
CA ALA A 412 -2.95 8.14 -23.82
C ALA A 412 -1.70 7.25 -23.85
N MET A 413 -1.82 6.00 -23.39
CA MET A 413 -0.72 5.02 -23.44
C MET A 413 -0.35 4.63 -24.88
N ALA A 414 -1.34 4.46 -25.75
CA ALA A 414 -1.08 4.21 -27.18
C ALA A 414 -0.36 5.40 -27.83
N GLU A 415 -0.74 6.62 -27.49
CA GLU A 415 -0.06 7.82 -28.00
C GLU A 415 1.36 7.96 -27.45
N LEU A 416 1.60 7.62 -26.16
CA LEU A 416 2.95 7.55 -25.58
C LEU A 416 3.84 6.58 -26.36
N GLN A 417 3.32 5.38 -26.66
CA GLN A 417 4.05 4.36 -27.41
C GLN A 417 4.38 4.84 -28.84
N ARG A 418 3.41 5.47 -29.52
CA ARG A 418 3.63 6.03 -30.84
C ARG A 418 4.73 7.10 -30.85
N ARG A 419 4.75 8.00 -29.85
CA ARG A 419 5.77 9.05 -29.73
C ARG A 419 7.16 8.47 -29.45
N TRP A 420 7.27 7.46 -28.59
CA TRP A 420 8.53 6.77 -28.37
C TRP A 420 9.01 6.03 -29.61
N GLN A 421 8.14 5.43 -30.42
CA GLN A 421 8.50 4.86 -31.70
C GLN A 421 9.04 5.91 -32.67
N GLU A 422 8.49 7.11 -32.66
CA GLU A 422 8.98 8.24 -33.45
C GLU A 422 10.37 8.72 -32.99
N VAL A 423 10.60 8.78 -31.67
CA VAL A 423 11.91 9.14 -31.09
C VAL A 423 12.99 8.13 -31.45
N LEU A 424 12.70 6.85 -31.28
CA LEU A 424 13.69 5.77 -31.42
C LEU A 424 13.88 5.33 -32.89
N GLY A 425 12.87 5.58 -33.75
CA GLY A 425 12.85 5.05 -35.10
C GLY A 425 12.66 3.52 -35.14
N PRO A 426 12.88 2.89 -36.31
CA PRO A 426 12.77 1.44 -36.45
C PRO A 426 13.87 0.75 -35.63
N LEU A 427 13.47 -0.25 -34.84
CA LEU A 427 14.40 -1.04 -34.04
C LEU A 427 15.27 -1.94 -34.94
N GLU A 428 16.57 -1.81 -34.86
CA GLU A 428 17.52 -2.57 -35.71
C GLU A 428 17.66 -4.03 -35.28
N SER A 429 17.28 -4.38 -34.05
CA SER A 429 17.43 -5.72 -33.48
C SER A 429 16.36 -6.04 -32.47
N ALA A 430 15.88 -7.28 -32.48
CA ALA A 430 15.00 -7.82 -31.45
C ALA A 430 15.68 -7.97 -30.06
N ARG A 431 17.01 -7.86 -29.99
CA ARG A 431 17.81 -8.01 -28.75
C ARG A 431 18.06 -6.69 -28.01
N GLY A 432 17.69 -5.57 -28.58
CA GLY A 432 17.88 -4.24 -27.99
C GLY A 432 18.36 -3.22 -29.01
N HIS A 433 18.25 -1.97 -28.64
CA HIS A 433 18.70 -0.81 -29.40
C HIS A 433 19.46 0.11 -28.45
N GLU A 434 20.70 0.44 -28.82
CA GLU A 434 21.57 1.31 -28.04
C GLU A 434 21.58 2.70 -28.66
N VAL A 435 21.19 3.71 -27.90
CA VAL A 435 21.19 5.11 -28.31
C VAL A 435 21.81 5.98 -27.23
N SER A 436 22.55 7.01 -27.63
CA SER A 436 23.00 8.01 -26.67
C SER A 436 21.85 8.99 -26.34
N SER A 437 21.81 9.43 -25.08
CA SER A 437 20.80 10.43 -24.64
C SER A 437 20.91 11.71 -25.46
N GLU A 438 22.12 12.13 -25.82
CA GLU A 438 22.38 13.32 -26.63
C GLU A 438 21.77 13.20 -28.03
N ALA A 439 21.88 12.03 -28.66
CA ALA A 439 21.38 11.80 -30.01
C ALA A 439 19.86 11.90 -30.12
N ILE A 440 19.12 11.56 -29.04
CA ILE A 440 17.64 11.57 -29.04
C ILE A 440 17.03 12.78 -28.33
N ALA A 441 17.82 13.58 -27.60
CA ALA A 441 17.31 14.67 -26.76
C ALA A 441 16.43 15.67 -27.53
N ALA A 442 16.82 16.08 -28.73
CA ALA A 442 16.04 17.01 -29.54
C ALA A 442 14.66 16.42 -29.92
N ARG A 443 14.64 15.14 -30.34
CA ARG A 443 13.37 14.45 -30.68
C ARG A 443 12.49 14.24 -29.47
N VAL A 444 13.06 13.92 -28.31
CA VAL A 444 12.30 13.82 -27.06
C VAL A 444 11.65 15.15 -26.74
N ALA A 445 12.37 16.27 -26.86
CA ALA A 445 11.80 17.60 -26.61
C ALA A 445 10.67 17.97 -27.61
N GLU A 446 10.77 17.53 -28.85
CA GLU A 446 9.70 17.71 -29.87
C GLU A 446 8.48 16.83 -29.58
N CYS A 447 8.70 15.54 -29.31
CA CYS A 447 7.63 14.58 -29.06
C CYS A 447 6.96 14.78 -27.69
N PHE A 448 7.70 15.23 -26.68
CA PHE A 448 7.23 15.42 -25.30
C PHE A 448 7.50 16.86 -24.83
N PRO A 449 6.82 17.86 -25.41
CA PRO A 449 7.04 19.26 -25.07
C PRO A 449 6.73 19.50 -23.59
N ALA A 450 7.51 20.39 -22.97
CA ALA A 450 7.32 20.78 -21.59
C ALA A 450 5.98 21.49 -21.39
N HIS A 451 5.25 21.07 -20.39
CA HIS A 451 3.98 21.65 -19.98
C HIS A 451 4.05 22.10 -18.52
N PRO A 452 3.28 23.14 -18.13
CA PRO A 452 3.06 23.44 -16.73
C PRO A 452 2.48 22.22 -16.01
N VAL A 453 2.86 22.04 -14.75
CA VAL A 453 2.36 20.93 -13.95
C VAL A 453 0.84 21.04 -13.78
N ALA A 454 0.12 20.05 -14.22
CA ALA A 454 -1.33 20.06 -14.26
C ALA A 454 -1.99 20.03 -12.86
N TRP A 455 -1.37 19.36 -11.90
CA TRP A 455 -1.81 19.25 -10.50
C TRP A 455 -0.61 18.90 -9.60
N SER A 456 -0.76 19.07 -8.30
CA SER A 456 0.37 18.98 -7.35
C SER A 456 1.11 17.65 -7.41
N GLY A 457 0.41 16.52 -7.43
CA GLY A 457 1.02 15.18 -7.50
C GLY A 457 1.81 14.93 -8.78
N ALA A 458 1.46 15.60 -9.88
CA ALA A 458 2.18 15.46 -11.15
C ALA A 458 3.60 16.04 -11.14
N ARG A 459 4.02 16.71 -10.07
CA ARG A 459 5.41 17.16 -9.88
C ARG A 459 6.38 16.03 -9.59
N GLN A 460 5.88 14.93 -9.04
CA GLN A 460 6.72 13.89 -8.44
C GLN A 460 6.53 12.58 -9.18
N HIS A 461 7.65 11.95 -9.51
CA HIS A 461 7.70 10.64 -10.13
C HIS A 461 8.74 9.81 -9.37
N SER A 462 8.44 8.56 -9.08
CA SER A 462 9.34 7.67 -8.34
C SER A 462 9.83 6.55 -9.26
N PRO A 463 11.03 6.68 -9.85
CA PRO A 463 11.64 5.62 -10.63
C PRO A 463 12.27 4.57 -9.71
N ASP A 464 12.07 3.30 -10.02
CA ASP A 464 12.81 2.19 -9.42
C ASP A 464 14.12 1.98 -10.18
N ILE A 465 15.24 2.28 -9.55
CA ILE A 465 16.55 2.14 -10.14
C ILE A 465 17.28 0.96 -9.51
N MET A 466 17.71 0.02 -10.33
CA MET A 466 18.60 -1.05 -9.92
C MET A 466 20.03 -0.71 -10.31
N ILE A 467 20.98 -0.98 -9.41
CA ILE A 467 22.41 -0.74 -9.63
C ILE A 467 23.11 -2.10 -9.60
N ALA A 468 23.75 -2.46 -10.69
CA ALA A 468 24.53 -3.69 -10.82
C ALA A 468 26.00 -3.38 -11.00
N ALA A 469 26.86 -4.00 -10.18
CA ALA A 469 28.31 -3.86 -10.27
C ALA A 469 28.98 -5.22 -10.02
N ALA A 470 30.17 -5.42 -10.53
CA ALA A 470 30.92 -6.67 -10.36
C ALA A 470 31.39 -6.87 -8.90
N SER A 471 31.56 -5.78 -8.15
CA SER A 471 31.87 -5.80 -6.72
C SER A 471 31.53 -4.45 -6.07
N PRO A 472 31.45 -4.37 -4.73
CA PRO A 472 31.30 -3.09 -4.03
C PRO A 472 32.37 -2.07 -4.43
N GLY A 473 33.64 -2.50 -4.55
CA GLY A 473 34.75 -1.62 -4.94
C GLY A 473 34.62 -1.10 -6.39
N GLU A 474 34.01 -1.86 -7.30
CA GLU A 474 33.68 -1.34 -8.63
C GLU A 474 32.57 -0.29 -8.56
N ALA A 475 31.56 -0.52 -7.74
CA ALA A 475 30.49 0.44 -7.53
C ALA A 475 31.00 1.77 -6.95
N GLU A 476 31.93 1.73 -5.99
CA GLU A 476 32.60 2.91 -5.44
C GLU A 476 33.40 3.69 -6.48
N ARG A 477 34.04 2.99 -7.40
CA ARG A 477 34.80 3.59 -8.50
C ARG A 477 33.95 4.15 -9.63
N GLY A 478 32.65 3.95 -9.61
CA GLY A 478 31.71 4.37 -10.63
C GLY A 478 31.55 3.36 -11.79
N ASN A 479 32.05 2.12 -11.63
CA ASN A 479 31.90 1.04 -12.60
C ASN A 479 30.64 0.21 -12.29
N PHE A 480 29.50 0.66 -12.78
CA PHE A 480 28.21 0.02 -12.57
C PHE A 480 27.31 0.17 -13.79
N LEU A 481 26.31 -0.69 -13.87
CA LEU A 481 25.18 -0.59 -14.78
C LEU A 481 23.95 -0.10 -14.00
N LEU A 482 23.23 0.88 -14.56
CA LEU A 482 21.97 1.35 -14.03
C LEU A 482 20.83 0.79 -14.89
N VAL A 483 19.83 0.26 -14.25
CA VAL A 483 18.63 -0.26 -14.92
C VAL A 483 17.41 0.44 -14.34
N LEU A 484 16.65 1.13 -15.19
CA LEU A 484 15.33 1.60 -14.85
C LEU A 484 14.36 0.41 -14.89
N GLY A 485 13.80 0.07 -13.74
CA GLY A 485 12.77 -0.93 -13.61
C GLY A 485 11.38 -0.34 -13.89
N GLU A 486 10.63 -0.07 -12.85
CA GLU A 486 9.31 0.54 -12.94
C GLU A 486 9.40 2.05 -12.70
N LEU A 487 8.61 2.83 -13.44
CA LEU A 487 8.46 4.26 -13.21
C LEU A 487 7.05 4.55 -12.68
N HIS A 488 6.96 4.88 -11.40
CA HIS A 488 5.72 5.29 -10.76
C HIS A 488 5.42 6.76 -11.07
N VAL A 489 4.62 6.99 -12.10
CA VAL A 489 4.28 8.35 -12.55
C VAL A 489 3.28 9.01 -11.62
N ALA A 490 3.49 10.28 -11.31
CA ALA A 490 2.67 11.08 -10.38
C ALA A 490 2.50 10.44 -8.99
N MET A 491 3.45 9.62 -8.57
CA MET A 491 3.52 8.99 -7.25
C MET A 491 4.77 9.43 -6.50
N ASN A 492 4.60 9.67 -5.21
CA ASN A 492 5.70 9.96 -4.30
C ASN A 492 5.96 8.74 -3.38
N THR A 493 7.22 8.50 -3.08
CA THR A 493 7.64 7.52 -2.07
C THR A 493 6.94 7.74 -0.72
N LEU A 494 6.54 8.98 -0.40
CA LEU A 494 5.74 9.33 0.78
C LEU A 494 4.35 8.68 0.82
N GLU A 495 3.83 8.20 -0.28
CA GLU A 495 2.55 7.48 -0.31
C GLU A 495 2.68 6.05 0.22
N SER A 496 3.91 5.54 0.35
CA SER A 496 4.19 4.22 0.90
C SER A 496 4.50 4.30 2.40
N ARG A 497 3.54 3.95 3.23
CA ARG A 497 3.72 3.84 4.68
C ARG A 497 4.89 2.93 5.04
N ALA A 498 5.04 1.81 4.34
CA ALA A 498 6.11 0.86 4.57
C ALA A 498 7.52 1.46 4.46
N LEU A 499 7.69 2.53 3.68
CA LEU A 499 8.94 3.26 3.57
C LEU A 499 9.04 4.40 4.57
N VAL A 500 8.01 5.24 4.66
CA VAL A 500 8.03 6.46 5.48
C VAL A 500 8.11 6.15 6.98
N GLU A 501 7.35 5.19 7.48
CA GLU A 501 7.39 4.77 8.89
C GLU A 501 8.77 4.20 9.30
N GLN A 502 9.56 3.77 8.32
CA GLN A 502 10.90 3.25 8.54
C GLN A 502 12.00 4.31 8.33
N HIS A 503 11.67 5.53 7.95
CA HIS A 503 12.64 6.62 7.84
C HIS A 503 13.13 7.06 9.22
N PRO A 504 14.44 7.36 9.39
CA PRO A 504 14.98 7.82 10.69
C PRO A 504 14.44 9.19 11.11
N ASP A 505 14.00 10.02 10.15
CA ASP A 505 13.42 11.35 10.38
C ASP A 505 12.28 11.61 9.38
N PRO A 506 11.07 11.10 9.61
CA PRO A 506 9.94 11.31 8.71
C PRO A 506 9.56 12.78 8.51
N ALA A 507 9.81 13.63 9.52
CA ALA A 507 9.49 15.05 9.44
C ALA A 507 10.31 15.76 8.35
N ARG A 508 11.54 15.32 8.10
CA ARG A 508 12.36 15.84 7.01
C ARG A 508 11.77 15.54 5.63
N LEU A 509 11.20 14.35 5.44
CA LEU A 509 10.52 13.98 4.19
C LEU A 509 9.28 14.86 3.97
N VAL A 510 8.49 15.07 5.02
CA VAL A 510 7.30 15.93 4.97
C VAL A 510 7.70 17.39 4.65
N ALA A 511 8.78 17.89 5.24
CA ALA A 511 9.27 19.23 4.95
C ALA A 511 9.73 19.39 3.48
N ALA A 512 10.39 18.36 2.92
CA ALA A 512 10.77 18.35 1.51
C ALA A 512 9.55 18.35 0.58
N ASP A 513 8.55 17.55 0.90
CA ASP A 513 7.28 17.53 0.17
C ASP A 513 6.56 18.89 0.22
N GLN A 514 6.49 19.50 1.39
CA GLN A 514 5.88 20.82 1.55
C GLN A 514 6.62 21.90 0.77
N ALA A 515 7.95 21.84 0.72
CA ALA A 515 8.76 22.77 -0.05
C ALA A 515 8.48 22.63 -1.57
N ASP A 516 8.27 21.44 -2.06
CA ASP A 516 7.94 21.19 -3.47
C ASP A 516 6.52 21.68 -3.83
N HIS A 517 5.58 21.59 -2.93
CA HIS A 517 4.18 21.89 -3.21
C HIS A 517 3.76 23.33 -2.90
N GLY A 518 4.43 24.00 -1.98
CA GLY A 518 4.22 25.43 -1.68
C GLY A 518 2.82 25.83 -1.19
N GLY A 519 1.98 24.89 -0.74
CA GLY A 519 0.62 25.16 -0.33
C GLY A 519 -0.24 23.93 -0.02
N ARG A 520 -1.57 24.10 -0.06
CA ARG A 520 -2.53 23.02 0.14
C ARG A 520 -2.39 21.95 -0.94
N ARG A 521 -2.33 20.72 -0.50
CA ARG A 521 -2.28 19.55 -1.35
C ARG A 521 -3.55 18.73 -1.15
N ILE A 522 -4.05 18.13 -2.22
CA ILE A 522 -5.12 17.12 -2.15
C ILE A 522 -4.44 15.75 -2.04
N VAL A 523 -4.69 15.05 -0.96
CA VAL A 523 -4.17 13.70 -0.72
C VAL A 523 -5.27 12.69 -0.98
N PRO A 524 -5.15 11.83 -2.01
CA PRO A 524 -6.11 10.76 -2.23
C PRO A 524 -5.94 9.69 -1.16
N ILE A 525 -7.04 9.32 -0.50
CA ILE A 525 -7.07 8.23 0.47
C ILE A 525 -7.90 7.09 -0.12
N PRO A 526 -7.30 5.92 -0.36
CA PRO A 526 -8.04 4.79 -0.90
C PRO A 526 -9.09 4.29 0.10
N ALA A 527 -10.21 3.81 -0.42
CA ALA A 527 -11.23 3.17 0.40
C ALA A 527 -10.66 1.91 1.07
N LYS A 528 -10.96 1.70 2.35
CA LYS A 528 -10.49 0.54 3.12
C LYS A 528 -10.85 -0.81 2.48
N ASP A 529 -12.00 -0.87 1.82
CA ASP A 529 -12.51 -2.08 1.17
C ASP A 529 -11.95 -2.32 -0.24
N TYR A 530 -11.05 -1.46 -0.70
CA TYR A 530 -10.43 -1.67 -2.02
C TYR A 530 -9.62 -2.98 -2.00
N PRO A 531 -9.76 -3.85 -3.00
CA PRO A 531 -9.20 -5.22 -2.95
C PRO A 531 -7.69 -5.27 -2.67
N ASN A 532 -6.95 -4.27 -3.11
CA ASN A 532 -5.48 -4.22 -3.01
C ASN A 532 -4.98 -3.29 -1.90
N VAL A 533 -5.87 -2.68 -1.11
CA VAL A 533 -5.45 -1.80 -0.01
C VAL A 533 -4.99 -2.63 1.17
N SER A 534 -3.76 -2.41 1.58
CA SER A 534 -3.19 -2.88 2.84
C SER A 534 -2.78 -1.68 3.68
N SER A 535 -2.62 -1.90 4.98
CA SER A 535 -2.12 -0.86 5.89
C SER A 535 -0.77 -0.29 5.43
N ARG A 536 0.05 -1.11 4.78
CA ARG A 536 1.37 -0.71 4.25
C ARG A 536 1.32 0.22 3.05
N GLY A 537 0.33 0.03 2.17
CA GLY A 537 0.18 0.79 0.92
C GLY A 537 -0.61 2.08 1.08
N SER A 538 -1.07 2.41 2.28
CA SER A 538 -1.82 3.64 2.53
C SER A 538 -0.86 4.78 2.89
N PRO A 539 -1.21 6.04 2.58
CA PRO A 539 -0.41 7.19 3.01
C PRO A 539 -0.20 7.18 4.52
N PRO A 540 1.00 7.45 5.02
CA PRO A 540 1.26 7.54 6.45
C PRO A 540 0.61 8.78 7.06
N SER A 541 0.26 8.71 8.35
CA SER A 541 -0.27 9.84 9.11
C SER A 541 0.63 11.07 9.08
N ALA A 542 1.94 10.88 8.93
CA ALA A 542 2.90 11.97 8.83
C ALA A 542 2.66 12.93 7.65
N VAL A 543 2.09 12.45 6.53
CA VAL A 543 1.70 13.31 5.39
C VAL A 543 0.28 13.85 5.50
N LEU A 544 -0.47 13.39 6.51
CA LEU A 544 -1.83 13.82 6.81
C LEU A 544 -1.77 14.93 7.86
N GLY A 545 -1.31 16.13 7.47
CA GLY A 545 -1.16 17.27 8.37
C GLY A 545 -2.31 18.28 8.29
N PRO A 546 -2.40 19.21 9.25
CA PRO A 546 -3.38 20.30 9.20
C PRO A 546 -3.16 21.15 7.93
N GLY A 547 -4.25 21.55 7.30
CA GLY A 547 -4.23 22.36 6.07
C GLY A 547 -4.17 21.56 4.77
N GLN A 548 -4.05 20.25 4.83
CA GLN A 548 -4.19 19.38 3.66
C GLN A 548 -5.67 19.09 3.38
N VAL A 549 -6.01 18.87 2.12
CA VAL A 549 -7.34 18.41 1.72
C VAL A 549 -7.25 16.91 1.45
N TYR A 550 -8.05 16.14 2.18
CA TYR A 550 -8.13 14.70 1.99
C TYR A 550 -9.34 14.38 1.13
N TRP A 551 -9.10 13.60 0.10
CA TRP A 551 -10.17 13.12 -0.76
C TRP A 551 -10.18 11.59 -0.78
N SER A 552 -11.36 11.02 -0.60
CA SER A 552 -11.56 9.58 -0.75
C SER A 552 -12.73 9.31 -1.68
N ALA A 553 -12.52 8.44 -2.65
CA ALA A 553 -13.57 7.90 -3.50
C ALA A 553 -14.49 6.91 -2.76
N GLY A 554 -14.12 6.49 -1.57
CA GLY A 554 -14.88 5.63 -0.68
C GLY A 554 -15.47 6.39 0.51
N ILE A 555 -16.14 5.65 1.40
CA ILE A 555 -16.71 6.16 2.64
C ILE A 555 -15.57 6.30 3.67
N ILE A 556 -14.66 7.23 3.46
CA ILE A 556 -13.66 7.57 4.48
C ILE A 556 -13.97 8.95 4.99
N GLU A 557 -13.98 9.04 6.28
CA GLU A 557 -14.24 10.27 7.01
C GLU A 557 -12.96 10.98 7.33
N ALA A 558 -13.05 12.29 7.47
CA ALA A 558 -11.91 13.10 7.81
C ALA A 558 -11.31 12.67 9.13
N LEU A 559 -10.02 12.80 9.17
CA LEU A 559 -9.21 12.58 10.34
C LEU A 559 -9.42 13.65 11.42
N ASP A 560 -9.99 14.81 11.05
CA ASP A 560 -10.28 15.91 11.97
C ASP A 560 -11.76 16.32 11.90
N PRO A 561 -12.51 16.24 13.00
CA PRO A 561 -13.89 16.71 13.07
C PRO A 561 -14.03 18.22 12.82
N ASP A 562 -13.02 19.03 13.06
CA ASP A 562 -13.06 20.49 12.87
C ASP A 562 -12.81 20.91 11.41
N GLU A 563 -12.18 20.07 10.58
CA GLU A 563 -12.01 20.32 9.15
C GLU A 563 -13.25 19.99 8.29
N SER A 564 -14.35 19.60 8.91
CA SER A 564 -15.58 19.15 8.23
C SER A 564 -16.30 20.23 7.39
N SER A 565 -15.80 21.46 7.36
CA SER A 565 -16.47 22.59 6.69
C SER A 565 -15.83 23.03 5.36
N THR A 566 -14.86 22.30 4.83
CA THR A 566 -14.29 22.68 3.54
C THR A 566 -15.19 22.24 2.38
N VAL A 567 -16.31 22.90 2.25
CA VAL A 567 -17.01 23.02 0.96
C VAL A 567 -16.05 23.76 0.04
N MET A 568 -15.57 23.11 -1.02
CA MET A 568 -14.82 23.80 -2.05
C MET A 568 -15.68 24.96 -2.57
N PRO A 569 -15.25 26.21 -2.48
CA PRO A 569 -15.98 27.29 -3.11
C PRO A 569 -15.99 27.04 -4.63
N ALA A 570 -17.14 27.28 -5.26
CA ALA A 570 -17.35 27.11 -6.70
C ALA A 570 -16.37 27.90 -7.61
N ALA A 571 -15.48 28.71 -7.02
CA ALA A 571 -14.50 29.54 -7.72
C ALA A 571 -13.14 28.86 -7.98
N ALA A 572 -12.90 27.62 -7.57
CA ALA A 572 -11.65 26.91 -7.84
C ALA A 572 -11.63 26.14 -9.19
N SER A 573 -12.62 26.34 -10.04
CA SER A 573 -12.75 25.74 -11.36
C SER A 573 -12.37 26.68 -12.52
N ARG A 574 -11.34 27.51 -12.32
CA ARG A 574 -10.71 28.23 -13.45
C ARG A 574 -9.22 27.97 -13.52
#